data_f25f94b303579c31dccec43fd900d966
#
_entry.id   f25f94b303579c31dccec43fd900d966
#
_cell.length_a   1.000
_cell.length_b   1.000
_cell.length_c   1.000
_cell.angle_alpha   90.00
_cell.angle_beta   90.00
_cell.angle_gamma   90.00
#
_symmetry.space_group_name_H-M   'P 1'
#
loop_
_entity.id
_entity.type
_entity.pdbx_description
1 polymer ?
#
loop_
_entity_poly.entity_id
_entity_poly.type
_entity_poly.pdbx_seq_one_letter_code
_entity_poly.pdbx_strand_id
1 'polypeptide(L)'
;TTREYFRPDMEVLEIGCGTGSTAIAHAPYVAHIRATDISEKMIEIAKGKATEAGVQNVTFEALAIEDLSVASKSVDAVLALSLLHLLEDKEAVIARIHEMLRPGGIFVSNTVCLADHMKWFRFVAPIGRWLGVFPLLRIFSRDELEAGITNAGFDIEHEWQPDKSVVFIIARKSG
;
A
#
# COMPACT_ATOMS: atom_id res chain seq x y z
N THR A 1 9.71 12.22 -3.16
CA THR A 1 8.47 12.70 -2.50
C THR A 1 8.23 11.94 -1.19
N THR A 2 8.02 10.60 -1.18
CA THR A 2 7.78 9.85 0.08
C THR A 2 8.89 10.05 1.13
N ARG A 3 10.14 10.12 0.72
CA ARG A 3 11.30 10.31 1.62
C ARG A 3 11.26 11.61 2.43
N GLU A 4 10.61 12.65 1.93
CA GLU A 4 10.47 13.95 2.62
C GLU A 4 9.57 13.87 3.85
N TYR A 5 8.77 12.82 3.94
CA TYR A 5 7.87 12.52 5.05
C TYR A 5 8.50 11.59 6.09
N PHE A 6 9.63 10.95 5.78
CA PHE A 6 10.27 10.02 6.69
C PHE A 6 11.20 10.73 7.69
N ARG A 7 11.32 10.13 8.87
CA ARG A 7 12.25 10.50 9.93
C ARG A 7 12.98 9.24 10.42
N PRO A 8 14.22 9.39 10.91
CA PRO A 8 15.04 8.25 11.34
C PRO A 8 14.49 7.44 12.52
N ASP A 9 13.50 7.98 13.22
CA ASP A 9 12.85 7.34 14.37
C ASP A 9 11.56 6.60 14.03
N MET A 10 11.14 6.60 12.75
CA MET A 10 9.86 6.03 12.34
C MET A 10 9.85 4.51 12.24
N GLU A 11 8.76 3.91 12.74
CA GLU A 11 8.35 2.53 12.49
C GLU A 11 7.40 2.51 11.28
N VAL A 12 7.79 1.79 10.23
CA VAL A 12 7.07 1.74 8.95
C VAL A 12 6.54 0.34 8.69
N LEU A 13 5.32 0.25 8.20
CA LEU A 13 4.70 -0.97 7.68
C LEU A 13 4.55 -0.85 6.17
N GLU A 14 5.06 -1.80 5.39
CA GLU A 14 4.78 -1.93 3.96
C GLU A 14 3.94 -3.19 3.71
N ILE A 15 2.76 -3.02 3.12
CA ILE A 15 1.81 -4.09 2.82
C ILE A 15 1.83 -4.34 1.32
N GLY A 16 2.04 -5.60 0.90
CA GLY A 16 2.21 -5.97 -0.49
C GLY A 16 3.57 -5.52 -1.04
N CYS A 17 4.65 -5.80 -0.30
CA CYS A 17 6.00 -5.33 -0.63
C CYS A 17 6.62 -6.00 -1.86
N GLY A 18 6.01 -7.08 -2.39
CA GLY A 18 6.55 -7.84 -3.51
C GLY A 18 7.99 -8.27 -3.25
N THR A 19 8.90 -7.93 -4.17
CA THR A 19 10.33 -8.26 -4.06
C THR A 19 11.14 -7.32 -3.16
N GLY A 20 10.48 -6.48 -2.34
CA GLY A 20 11.08 -5.66 -1.30
C GLY A 20 11.88 -4.44 -1.79
N SER A 21 11.83 -4.11 -3.09
CA SER A 21 12.65 -3.03 -3.64
C SER A 21 12.37 -1.67 -3.00
N THR A 22 11.12 -1.38 -2.68
CA THR A 22 10.69 -0.13 -2.03
C THR A 22 11.14 -0.09 -0.58
N ALA A 23 10.91 -1.16 0.19
CA ALA A 23 11.37 -1.28 1.57
C ALA A 23 12.89 -1.06 1.68
N ILE A 24 13.66 -1.74 0.84
CA ILE A 24 15.12 -1.61 0.78
C ILE A 24 15.55 -0.16 0.47
N ALA A 25 14.89 0.49 -0.49
CA ALA A 25 15.20 1.87 -0.87
C ALA A 25 14.83 2.90 0.21
N HIS A 26 13.87 2.60 1.08
CA HIS A 26 13.42 3.46 2.17
C HIS A 26 14.11 3.18 3.50
N ALA A 27 14.68 2.00 3.68
CA ALA A 27 15.37 1.60 4.91
C ALA A 27 16.36 2.62 5.48
N PRO A 28 17.19 3.31 4.68
CA PRO A 28 18.15 4.30 5.20
C PRO A 28 17.52 5.54 5.88
N TYR A 29 16.21 5.75 5.73
CA TYR A 29 15.52 6.98 6.16
C TYR A 29 14.64 6.79 7.39
N VAL A 30 14.55 5.57 7.93
CA VAL A 30 13.64 5.19 9.02
C VAL A 30 14.31 4.27 10.03
N ALA A 31 13.72 4.10 11.21
CA ALA A 31 14.24 3.19 12.22
C ALA A 31 14.10 1.73 11.77
N HIS A 32 12.91 1.35 11.35
CA HIS A 32 12.63 -0.01 10.93
C HIS A 32 11.47 -0.06 9.93
N ILE A 33 11.51 -1.05 9.02
CA ILE A 33 10.41 -1.38 8.12
C ILE A 33 9.99 -2.83 8.35
N ARG A 34 8.72 -3.04 8.68
CA ARG A 34 8.06 -4.34 8.59
C ARG A 34 7.38 -4.42 7.22
N ALA A 35 7.83 -5.33 6.37
CA ALA A 35 7.34 -5.49 4.99
C ALA A 35 6.67 -6.85 4.81
N THR A 36 5.42 -6.86 4.35
CA THR A 36 4.63 -8.09 4.19
C THR A 36 4.17 -8.28 2.75
N ASP A 37 4.11 -9.53 2.32
CA ASP A 37 3.50 -9.94 1.05
C ASP A 37 2.90 -11.34 1.23
N ILE A 38 1.80 -11.64 0.52
CA ILE A 38 1.16 -12.96 0.60
C ILE A 38 2.03 -14.06 -0.04
N SER A 39 2.92 -13.71 -0.95
CA SER A 39 3.75 -14.64 -1.71
C SER A 39 5.07 -14.96 -0.98
N GLU A 40 5.21 -16.17 -0.48
CA GLU A 40 6.47 -16.67 0.11
C GLU A 40 7.66 -16.48 -0.85
N LYS A 41 7.44 -16.71 -2.15
CA LYS A 41 8.49 -16.55 -3.16
C LYS A 41 8.94 -15.11 -3.32
N MET A 42 8.02 -14.13 -3.23
CA MET A 42 8.38 -12.70 -3.25
C MET A 42 9.19 -12.33 -2.02
N ILE A 43 8.80 -12.83 -0.86
CA ILE A 43 9.53 -12.62 0.40
C ILE A 43 10.92 -13.25 0.37
N GLU A 44 11.08 -14.43 -0.20
CA GLU A 44 12.41 -15.04 -0.40
C GLU A 44 13.33 -14.15 -1.25
N ILE A 45 12.83 -13.65 -2.37
CA ILE A 45 13.55 -12.70 -3.24
C ILE A 45 13.89 -11.42 -2.49
N ALA A 46 12.93 -10.87 -1.72
CA ALA A 46 13.13 -9.64 -0.94
C ALA A 46 14.25 -9.79 0.09
N LYS A 47 14.28 -10.90 0.83
CA LYS A 47 15.34 -11.23 1.80
C LYS A 47 16.71 -11.34 1.12
N GLY A 48 16.79 -11.99 -0.04
CA GLY A 48 18.02 -12.08 -0.83
C GLY A 48 18.56 -10.71 -1.22
N LYS A 49 17.69 -9.85 -1.78
CA LYS A 49 18.05 -8.47 -2.15
C LYS A 49 18.49 -7.61 -0.96
N ALA A 50 17.81 -7.73 0.18
CA ALA A 50 18.19 -6.99 1.39
C ALA A 50 19.58 -7.40 1.89
N THR A 51 19.88 -8.71 1.85
CA THR A 51 21.20 -9.24 2.19
C THR A 51 22.28 -8.71 1.24
N GLU A 52 22.06 -8.75 -0.06
CA GLU A 52 22.97 -8.23 -1.08
C GLU A 52 23.20 -6.71 -0.91
N ALA A 53 22.15 -5.97 -0.54
CA ALA A 53 22.23 -4.53 -0.29
C ALA A 53 22.78 -4.16 1.10
N GLY A 54 23.05 -5.13 1.98
CA GLY A 54 23.52 -4.89 3.35
C GLY A 54 22.49 -4.21 4.27
N VAL A 55 21.19 -4.29 3.93
CA VAL A 55 20.11 -3.68 4.70
C VAL A 55 19.72 -4.60 5.87
N GLN A 56 19.71 -4.07 7.09
CA GLN A 56 19.46 -4.83 8.32
C GLN A 56 18.19 -4.40 9.08
N ASN A 57 17.64 -3.23 8.78
CA ASN A 57 16.48 -2.68 9.46
C ASN A 57 15.16 -2.90 8.70
N VAL A 58 15.08 -3.99 7.93
CA VAL A 58 13.83 -4.43 7.27
C VAL A 58 13.53 -5.87 7.66
N THR A 59 12.32 -6.11 8.15
CA THR A 59 11.80 -7.47 8.40
C THR A 59 10.81 -7.84 7.31
N PHE A 60 11.04 -8.97 6.62
CA PHE A 60 10.15 -9.48 5.58
C PHE A 60 9.39 -10.71 6.05
N GLU A 61 8.05 -10.67 5.92
CA GLU A 61 7.14 -11.73 6.36
C GLU A 61 6.17 -12.13 5.26
N ALA A 62 6.02 -13.45 5.02
CA ALA A 62 4.96 -13.97 4.14
C ALA A 62 3.65 -14.00 4.93
N LEU A 63 2.78 -13.00 4.68
CA LEU A 63 1.57 -12.80 5.46
C LEU A 63 0.51 -12.07 4.64
N ALA A 64 -0.72 -12.57 4.68
CA ALA A 64 -1.86 -11.86 4.12
C ALA A 64 -2.24 -10.66 5.02
N ILE A 65 -2.84 -9.63 4.42
CA ILE A 65 -3.25 -8.45 5.19
C ILE A 65 -4.31 -8.79 6.24
N GLU A 66 -5.14 -9.78 5.97
CA GLU A 66 -6.19 -10.26 6.88
C GLU A 66 -5.60 -10.84 8.17
N ASP A 67 -4.46 -11.53 8.06
CA ASP A 67 -3.76 -12.19 9.18
C ASP A 67 -2.76 -11.25 9.88
N LEU A 68 -2.53 -10.07 9.34
CA LEU A 68 -1.57 -9.11 9.86
C LEU A 68 -2.00 -8.59 11.24
N SER A 69 -1.26 -8.93 12.27
CA SER A 69 -1.47 -8.42 13.63
C SER A 69 -0.56 -7.21 13.87
N VAL A 70 -1.17 -6.04 13.98
CA VAL A 70 -0.50 -4.76 14.29
C VAL A 70 -1.35 -4.05 15.35
N ALA A 71 -0.71 -3.62 16.42
CA ALA A 71 -1.40 -2.89 17.49
C ALA A 71 -1.92 -1.54 16.98
N SER A 72 -3.04 -1.09 17.52
CA SER A 72 -3.55 0.25 17.21
C SER A 72 -2.53 1.32 17.61
N LYS A 73 -2.38 2.34 16.76
CA LYS A 73 -1.50 3.50 16.99
C LYS A 73 -0.03 3.12 17.25
N SER A 74 0.49 2.12 16.54
CA SER A 74 1.84 1.59 16.77
C SER A 74 2.86 1.92 15.67
N VAL A 75 2.41 2.32 14.48
CA VAL A 75 3.28 2.66 13.34
C VAL A 75 3.15 4.13 12.94
N ASP A 76 4.22 4.68 12.40
CA ASP A 76 4.29 6.08 11.97
C ASP A 76 3.94 6.25 10.50
N ALA A 77 4.18 5.23 9.70
CA ALA A 77 3.84 5.23 8.29
C ALA A 77 3.36 3.85 7.82
N VAL A 78 2.39 3.84 6.90
CA VAL A 78 1.97 2.63 6.17
C VAL A 78 2.08 2.89 4.67
N LEU A 79 2.74 1.97 3.97
CA LEU A 79 2.86 1.96 2.51
C LEU A 79 2.01 0.83 1.94
N ALA A 80 1.13 1.16 0.97
CA ALA A 80 0.35 0.19 0.21
C ALA A 80 0.49 0.51 -1.29
N LEU A 81 1.63 0.10 -1.84
CA LEU A 81 2.02 0.44 -3.20
C LEU A 81 1.59 -0.65 -4.18
N SER A 82 0.79 -0.28 -5.18
CA SER A 82 0.21 -1.18 -6.17
C SER A 82 -0.62 -2.32 -5.55
N LEU A 83 -1.30 -2.04 -4.43
CA LEU A 83 -2.03 -3.04 -3.65
C LEU A 83 -3.54 -2.85 -3.69
N LEU A 84 -4.08 -1.64 -3.46
CA LEU A 84 -5.50 -1.41 -3.17
C LEU A 84 -6.45 -1.93 -4.28
N HIS A 85 -6.02 -1.89 -5.53
CA HIS A 85 -6.80 -2.40 -6.67
C HIS A 85 -6.88 -3.94 -6.73
N LEU A 86 -6.13 -4.64 -5.90
CA LEU A 86 -6.13 -6.11 -5.79
C LEU A 86 -6.97 -6.62 -4.62
N LEU A 87 -7.42 -5.72 -3.73
CA LEU A 87 -8.16 -6.09 -2.52
C LEU A 87 -9.65 -6.24 -2.76
N GLU A 88 -10.29 -7.15 -2.04
CA GLU A 88 -11.75 -7.33 -2.10
C GLU A 88 -12.49 -6.16 -1.47
N ASP A 89 -12.04 -5.69 -0.33
CA ASP A 89 -12.57 -4.58 0.44
C ASP A 89 -11.47 -3.58 0.80
N LYS A 90 -11.20 -2.66 -0.14
CA LYS A 90 -10.19 -1.63 0.07
C LYS A 90 -10.56 -0.66 1.19
N GLU A 91 -11.88 -0.42 1.38
CA GLU A 91 -12.38 0.47 2.43
C GLU A 91 -12.08 -0.07 3.82
N ALA A 92 -12.33 -1.36 4.06
CA ALA A 92 -11.97 -2.02 5.32
C ALA A 92 -10.47 -1.99 5.57
N VAL A 93 -9.66 -2.18 4.52
CA VAL A 93 -8.20 -2.12 4.64
C VAL A 93 -7.72 -0.70 4.95
N ILE A 94 -8.26 0.33 4.29
CA ILE A 94 -7.92 1.74 4.57
C ILE A 94 -8.31 2.12 6.00
N ALA A 95 -9.48 1.71 6.48
CA ALA A 95 -9.90 1.93 7.86
C ALA A 95 -8.95 1.25 8.86
N ARG A 96 -8.54 0.01 8.58
CA ARG A 96 -7.58 -0.72 9.41
C ARG A 96 -6.20 -0.05 9.42
N ILE A 97 -5.73 0.46 8.29
CA ILE A 97 -4.49 1.25 8.20
C ILE A 97 -4.60 2.49 9.09
N HIS A 98 -5.74 3.17 9.06
CA HIS A 98 -5.98 4.31 9.92
C HIS A 98 -5.88 3.95 11.41
N GLU A 99 -6.43 2.80 11.84
CA GLU A 99 -6.32 2.32 13.22
C GLU A 99 -4.87 2.05 13.65
N MET A 100 -4.06 1.43 12.77
CA MET A 100 -2.66 1.09 13.04
C MET A 100 -1.76 2.32 13.20
N LEU A 101 -2.06 3.39 12.47
CA LEU A 101 -1.26 4.61 12.45
C LEU A 101 -1.40 5.40 13.76
N ARG A 102 -0.28 5.94 14.25
CA ARG A 102 -0.25 6.96 15.29
C ARG A 102 -0.96 8.23 14.80
N PRO A 103 -1.47 9.09 15.71
CA PRO A 103 -1.94 10.42 15.33
C PRO A 103 -0.87 11.19 14.54
N GLY A 104 -1.24 11.79 13.42
CA GLY A 104 -0.30 12.47 12.51
C GLY A 104 0.56 11.51 11.66
N GLY A 105 0.37 10.20 11.76
CA GLY A 105 1.03 9.21 10.91
C GLY A 105 0.59 9.30 9.45
N ILE A 106 1.40 8.81 8.54
CA ILE A 106 1.17 8.92 7.10
C ILE A 106 0.77 7.60 6.45
N PHE A 107 -0.16 7.69 5.52
CA PHE A 107 -0.54 6.61 4.60
C PHE A 107 -0.10 6.96 3.19
N VAL A 108 0.65 6.08 2.55
CA VAL A 108 1.13 6.24 1.17
C VAL A 108 0.53 5.15 0.29
N SER A 109 -0.18 5.56 -0.73
CA SER A 109 -0.77 4.66 -1.73
C SER A 109 -0.31 5.01 -3.13
N ASN A 110 0.00 3.99 -3.91
CA ASN A 110 0.12 4.07 -5.36
C ASN A 110 -0.84 3.05 -5.94
N THR A 111 -1.83 3.49 -6.69
CA THR A 111 -2.97 2.64 -7.04
C THR A 111 -3.42 2.87 -8.47
N VAL A 112 -3.77 1.78 -9.16
CA VAL A 112 -4.32 1.83 -10.52
C VAL A 112 -5.82 2.09 -10.45
N CYS A 113 -6.28 3.22 -11.05
CA CYS A 113 -7.68 3.64 -11.14
C CYS A 113 -8.16 3.51 -12.59
N LEU A 114 -8.71 2.34 -12.94
CA LEU A 114 -9.09 2.02 -14.31
C LEU A 114 -10.46 2.57 -14.73
N ALA A 115 -11.33 2.91 -13.78
CA ALA A 115 -12.71 3.34 -14.09
C ALA A 115 -12.74 4.65 -14.88
N ASP A 116 -11.75 5.51 -14.72
CA ASP A 116 -11.68 6.81 -15.39
C ASP A 116 -11.42 6.70 -16.89
N HIS A 117 -10.71 5.66 -17.33
CA HIS A 117 -10.28 5.50 -18.72
C HIS A 117 -10.87 4.30 -19.45
N MET A 118 -11.33 3.28 -18.71
CA MET A 118 -11.84 2.03 -19.28
C MET A 118 -13.24 1.70 -18.75
N LYS A 119 -14.18 2.64 -18.89
CA LYS A 119 -15.57 2.47 -18.41
C LYS A 119 -16.23 1.19 -18.92
N TRP A 120 -15.92 0.76 -20.15
CA TRP A 120 -16.44 -0.49 -20.74
C TRP A 120 -15.90 -1.76 -20.05
N PHE A 121 -14.68 -1.69 -19.46
CA PHE A 121 -14.06 -2.83 -18.79
C PHE A 121 -14.86 -3.25 -17.54
N ARG A 122 -15.62 -2.34 -16.94
CA ARG A 122 -16.56 -2.61 -15.84
C ARG A 122 -17.62 -3.67 -16.22
N PHE A 123 -17.96 -3.76 -17.51
CA PHE A 123 -18.93 -4.73 -18.01
C PHE A 123 -18.28 -6.06 -18.43
N VAL A 124 -17.02 -6.06 -18.79
CA VAL A 124 -16.28 -7.25 -19.30
C VAL A 124 -15.52 -7.97 -18.20
N ALA A 125 -15.05 -7.25 -17.19
CA ALA A 125 -14.30 -7.82 -16.06
C ALA A 125 -15.02 -8.98 -15.34
N PRO A 126 -16.34 -8.93 -15.07
CA PRO A 126 -17.07 -10.05 -14.46
C PRO A 126 -17.04 -11.31 -15.31
N ILE A 127 -17.12 -11.18 -16.63
CA ILE A 127 -17.11 -12.31 -17.59
C ILE A 127 -15.73 -12.95 -17.65
N GLY A 128 -14.67 -12.11 -17.72
CA GLY A 128 -13.28 -12.58 -17.73
C GLY A 128 -12.89 -13.25 -16.40
N ARG A 129 -13.47 -12.81 -15.29
CA ARG A 129 -13.29 -13.41 -13.96
C ARG A 129 -13.97 -14.79 -13.89
N TRP A 130 -15.19 -14.91 -14.42
CA TRP A 130 -15.91 -16.20 -14.49
C TRP A 130 -15.15 -17.23 -15.34
N LEU A 131 -14.43 -16.77 -16.37
CA LEU A 131 -13.59 -17.60 -17.24
C LEU A 131 -12.18 -17.85 -16.68
N GLY A 132 -11.82 -17.29 -15.51
CA GLY A 132 -10.48 -17.45 -14.90
C GLY A 132 -9.34 -16.76 -15.66
N VAL A 133 -9.67 -15.83 -16.57
CA VAL A 133 -8.71 -15.16 -17.46
C VAL A 133 -8.11 -13.91 -16.80
N PHE A 134 -8.82 -13.26 -15.86
CA PHE A 134 -8.36 -12.07 -15.19
C PHE A 134 -8.14 -12.31 -13.69
N PRO A 135 -7.03 -11.77 -13.11
CA PRO A 135 -6.87 -11.72 -11.66
C PRO A 135 -7.97 -10.84 -11.03
N LEU A 136 -8.10 -10.89 -9.71
CA LEU A 136 -8.99 -10.02 -8.95
C LEU A 136 -8.51 -8.57 -9.15
N LEU A 137 -9.12 -7.86 -10.10
CA LEU A 137 -8.85 -6.45 -10.35
C LEU A 137 -10.11 -5.65 -10.03
N ARG A 138 -10.08 -4.88 -8.95
CA ARG A 138 -11.17 -3.97 -8.60
C ARG A 138 -11.05 -2.69 -9.41
N ILE A 139 -12.10 -2.37 -10.15
CA ILE A 139 -12.16 -1.19 -10.99
C ILE A 139 -12.87 -0.09 -10.21
N PHE A 140 -12.14 0.92 -9.81
CA PHE A 140 -12.65 2.13 -9.19
C PHE A 140 -12.02 3.37 -9.82
N SER A 141 -12.67 4.51 -9.61
CA SER A 141 -12.20 5.82 -10.06
C SER A 141 -11.25 6.44 -9.04
N ARG A 142 -10.57 7.49 -9.46
CA ARG A 142 -9.80 8.36 -8.58
C ARG A 142 -10.68 8.93 -7.46
N ASP A 143 -11.84 9.48 -7.81
CA ASP A 143 -12.76 10.09 -6.84
C ASP A 143 -13.23 9.06 -5.79
N GLU A 144 -13.46 7.80 -6.19
CA GLU A 144 -13.81 6.72 -5.27
C GLU A 144 -12.64 6.37 -4.33
N LEU A 145 -11.38 6.46 -4.78
CA LEU A 145 -10.20 6.24 -3.95
C LEU A 145 -10.04 7.39 -2.94
N GLU A 146 -10.09 8.64 -3.41
CA GLU A 146 -9.99 9.83 -2.55
C GLU A 146 -11.09 9.86 -1.48
N ALA A 147 -12.33 9.57 -1.89
CA ALA A 147 -13.45 9.48 -0.96
C ALA A 147 -13.25 8.38 0.09
N GLY A 148 -12.74 7.20 -0.31
CA GLY A 148 -12.43 6.12 0.63
C GLY A 148 -11.37 6.51 1.67
N ILE A 149 -10.33 7.22 1.23
CA ILE A 149 -9.25 7.70 2.11
C ILE A 149 -9.77 8.78 3.07
N THR A 150 -10.48 9.78 2.56
CA THR A 150 -11.00 10.88 3.39
C THR A 150 -12.09 10.42 4.35
N ASN A 151 -12.98 9.53 3.94
CA ASN A 151 -14.02 8.97 4.80
C ASN A 151 -13.44 8.10 5.94
N ALA A 152 -12.25 7.53 5.75
CA ALA A 152 -11.54 6.81 6.80
C ALA A 152 -10.83 7.73 7.82
N GLY A 153 -10.88 9.05 7.66
CA GLY A 153 -10.30 10.03 8.59
C GLY A 153 -8.88 10.47 8.24
N PHE A 154 -8.55 10.44 6.95
CA PHE A 154 -7.28 10.97 6.46
C PHE A 154 -7.46 12.32 5.77
N ASP A 155 -6.47 13.18 5.91
CA ASP A 155 -6.28 14.40 5.13
C ASP A 155 -5.28 14.14 4.00
N ILE A 156 -5.67 14.32 2.74
CA ILE A 156 -4.77 14.13 1.59
C ILE A 156 -3.84 15.35 1.52
N GLU A 157 -2.54 15.13 1.74
CA GLU A 157 -1.52 16.19 1.69
C GLU A 157 -0.83 16.30 0.33
N HIS A 158 -0.70 15.17 -0.37
CA HIS A 158 -0.06 15.15 -1.66
C HIS A 158 -0.75 14.15 -2.57
N GLU A 159 -1.02 14.59 -3.78
CA GLU A 159 -1.57 13.77 -4.84
C GLU A 159 -0.84 14.06 -6.15
N TRP A 160 -0.51 12.98 -6.86
CA TRP A 160 0.13 13.06 -8.15
C TRP A 160 -0.31 11.91 -9.05
N GLN A 161 -0.49 12.20 -10.33
CA GLN A 161 -0.79 11.23 -11.37
C GLN A 161 0.42 11.05 -12.29
N PRO A 162 1.27 10.05 -12.07
CA PRO A 162 2.39 9.75 -12.96
C PRO A 162 1.93 9.30 -14.36
N ASP A 163 0.76 8.69 -14.43
CA ASP A 163 0.07 8.22 -15.64
C ASP A 163 -1.44 8.42 -15.48
N LYS A 164 -2.18 8.44 -16.59
CA LYS A 164 -3.63 8.63 -16.59
C LYS A 164 -4.40 7.60 -15.76
N SER A 165 -3.83 6.41 -15.55
CA SER A 165 -4.47 5.31 -14.82
C SER A 165 -3.91 5.10 -13.41
N VAL A 166 -2.84 5.80 -13.03
CA VAL A 166 -2.16 5.61 -11.74
C VAL A 166 -2.29 6.87 -10.90
N VAL A 167 -2.74 6.69 -9.66
CA VAL A 167 -2.84 7.76 -8.67
C VAL A 167 -1.90 7.46 -7.51
N PHE A 168 -1.03 8.40 -7.19
CA PHE A 168 -0.16 8.37 -6.03
C PHE A 168 -0.68 9.36 -4.99
N ILE A 169 -0.93 8.88 -3.78
CA ILE A 169 -1.47 9.68 -2.67
C ILE A 169 -0.58 9.54 -1.44
N ILE A 170 -0.30 10.66 -0.79
CA ILE A 170 0.18 10.71 0.59
C ILE A 170 -0.90 11.40 1.41
N ALA A 171 -1.41 10.70 2.41
CA ALA A 171 -2.45 11.19 3.28
C ALA A 171 -2.00 11.08 4.76
N ARG A 172 -2.40 12.05 5.58
CA ARG A 172 -2.09 12.10 7.00
C ARG A 172 -3.30 11.72 7.82
N LYS A 173 -3.09 10.91 8.85
CA LYS A 173 -4.13 10.64 9.85
C LYS A 173 -4.43 11.91 10.62
N SER A 174 -5.69 12.38 10.54
CA SER A 174 -6.19 13.50 11.34
C SER A 174 -6.02 13.21 12.83
N GLY A 175 -5.70 14.23 13.61
CA GLY A 175 -5.41 14.12 15.04
C GLY A 175 -6.61 13.78 15.92
#